data_e3e8d76a96f0debe6a01e077d8f3ccd9
#
_entry.id   e3e8d76a96f0debe6a01e077d8f3ccd9
#
_cell.length_a   1.000
_cell.length_b   1.000
_cell.length_c   1.000
_cell.angle_alpha   90.00
_cell.angle_beta   90.00
_cell.angle_gamma   90.00
#
_symmetry.space_group_name_H-M   'P 1'
#
loop_
_entity.id
_entity.type
_entity.pdbx_description
1 polymer ?
#
loop_
_entity_poly.entity_id
_entity_poly.type
_entity_poly.pdbx_seq_one_letter_code
_entity_poly.pdbx_strand_id
1 'polypeptide(L)'
;MVKKQLLLLEDEGYVLARVDEILAGFPHFEVTRETDAEKARALLDARPFDVVLTDIYLRGASGLEFSFKAREKNKDACVVIIAGLDNADLAAKAVKEGAFDFVVKPPGLERLGSILKLVTVVKGLAPEEGAQQP
;
A
#
# COMPACT_ATOMS: atom_id res chain seq x y z
N MET A 1 3.05 22.35 1.95
CA MET A 1 2.11 21.27 1.65
C MET A 1 2.52 19.98 2.35
N VAL A 2 1.58 19.35 3.00
CA VAL A 2 1.86 18.11 3.72
C VAL A 2 1.61 16.93 2.78
N LYS A 3 2.61 16.08 2.64
CA LYS A 3 2.47 14.88 1.82
C LYS A 3 1.80 13.77 2.62
N LYS A 4 1.05 12.94 1.94
CA LYS A 4 0.44 11.77 2.56
C LYS A 4 1.49 10.65 2.63
N GLN A 5 1.44 9.90 3.71
CA GLN A 5 2.47 8.90 4.01
C GLN A 5 2.07 7.54 3.43
N LEU A 6 2.92 6.99 2.59
CA LEU A 6 2.71 5.68 1.99
C LEU A 6 3.87 4.77 2.34
N LEU A 7 3.56 3.58 2.84
CA LEU A 7 4.57 2.57 3.16
C LEU A 7 4.49 1.45 2.12
N LEU A 8 5.62 1.13 1.52
CA LEU A 8 5.72 0.07 0.51
C LEU A 8 6.55 -1.08 1.07
N LEU A 9 5.92 -2.23 1.25
CA LEU A 9 6.54 -3.43 1.80
C LEU A 9 6.56 -4.51 0.74
N GLU A 10 7.68 -4.64 0.07
CA GLU A 10 7.85 -5.56 -1.03
C GLU A 10 9.33 -5.86 -1.19
N ASP A 11 9.70 -7.10 -1.50
CA ASP A 11 11.11 -7.46 -1.62
C ASP A 11 11.50 -8.01 -2.99
N GLU A 12 10.56 -8.17 -3.91
CA GLU A 12 10.89 -8.63 -5.25
C GLU A 12 11.20 -7.46 -6.18
N GLY A 13 12.42 -7.46 -6.73
CA GLY A 13 12.90 -6.31 -7.49
C GLY A 13 12.03 -5.93 -8.68
N TYR A 14 11.50 -6.91 -9.42
CA TYR A 14 10.69 -6.59 -10.59
C TYR A 14 9.33 -5.99 -10.20
N VAL A 15 8.81 -6.39 -9.05
CA VAL A 15 7.55 -5.82 -8.53
C VAL A 15 7.81 -4.39 -8.06
N LEU A 16 8.91 -4.20 -7.32
CA LEU A 16 9.28 -2.86 -6.84
C LEU A 16 9.46 -1.88 -8.00
N ALA A 17 10.13 -2.30 -9.05
CA ALA A 17 10.37 -1.42 -10.19
C ALA A 17 9.05 -0.98 -10.82
N ARG A 18 8.11 -1.90 -10.97
CA ARG A 18 6.82 -1.57 -11.57
C ARG A 18 5.98 -0.69 -10.66
N VAL A 19 5.99 -0.98 -9.36
CA VAL A 19 5.27 -0.16 -8.39
C VAL A 19 5.83 1.27 -8.38
N ASP A 20 7.15 1.39 -8.43
CA ASP A 20 7.77 2.72 -8.47
C ASP A 20 7.36 3.51 -9.71
N GLU A 21 7.25 2.85 -10.86
CA GLU A 21 6.77 3.51 -12.07
C GLU A 21 5.36 4.04 -11.88
N ILE A 22 4.51 3.24 -11.26
CA ILE A 22 3.14 3.65 -11.02
C ILE A 22 3.08 4.80 -10.01
N LEU A 23 3.86 4.69 -8.93
CA LEU A 23 3.88 5.71 -7.89
C LEU A 23 4.41 7.06 -8.39
N ALA A 24 5.20 7.05 -9.45
CA ALA A 24 5.68 8.30 -10.05
C ALA A 24 4.52 9.19 -10.51
N GLY A 25 3.36 8.61 -10.77
CA GLY A 25 2.16 9.36 -11.11
C GLY A 25 1.40 9.92 -9.92
N PHE A 26 1.89 9.71 -8.69
CA PHE A 26 1.22 10.13 -7.47
C PHE A 26 2.19 10.90 -6.57
N PRO A 27 2.67 12.07 -7.01
CA PRO A 27 3.72 12.78 -6.27
C PRO A 27 3.29 13.35 -4.94
N HIS A 28 2.00 13.32 -4.62
CA HIS A 28 1.52 13.77 -3.32
C HIS A 28 1.76 12.74 -2.20
N PHE A 29 2.22 11.55 -2.54
CA PHE A 29 2.62 10.57 -1.51
C PHE A 29 4.12 10.70 -1.22
N GLU A 30 4.44 10.67 0.05
CA GLU A 30 5.82 10.49 0.48
C GLU A 30 5.98 9.00 0.77
N VAL A 31 6.85 8.34 0.01
CA VAL A 31 6.96 6.88 0.03
C VAL A 31 8.13 6.43 0.89
N THR A 32 7.83 5.56 1.85
CA THR A 32 8.85 4.88 2.65
C THR A 32 8.87 3.43 2.17
N ARG A 33 10.04 2.92 1.82
CA ARG A 33 10.21 1.54 1.33
C ARG A 33 10.92 0.71 2.37
N GLU A 34 10.45 -0.52 2.56
CA GLU A 34 11.10 -1.44 3.47
C GLU A 34 10.92 -2.86 2.98
N THR A 35 11.98 -3.65 3.06
CA THR A 35 11.97 -5.05 2.62
C THR A 35 12.08 -6.03 3.77
N ASP A 36 12.44 -5.55 4.96
CA ASP A 36 12.65 -6.39 6.13
C ASP A 36 11.43 -6.37 7.03
N ALA A 37 10.96 -7.55 7.43
CA ALA A 37 9.74 -7.66 8.22
C ALA A 37 9.85 -7.00 9.59
N GLU A 38 10.99 -7.14 10.26
CA GLU A 38 11.16 -6.53 11.58
C GLU A 38 11.17 -5.02 11.50
N LYS A 39 11.83 -4.48 10.49
CA LYS A 39 11.84 -3.03 10.30
C LYS A 39 10.48 -2.52 9.90
N ALA A 40 9.73 -3.31 9.12
CA ALA A 40 8.36 -2.97 8.76
C ALA A 40 7.48 -2.89 10.01
N ARG A 41 7.62 -3.85 10.92
CA ARG A 41 6.87 -3.83 12.18
C ARG A 41 7.21 -2.59 12.99
N ALA A 42 8.49 -2.26 13.06
CA ALA A 42 8.92 -1.08 13.79
C ALA A 42 8.34 0.20 13.21
N LEU A 43 8.32 0.32 11.89
CA LEU A 43 7.74 1.49 11.24
C LEU A 43 6.24 1.60 11.53
N LEU A 44 5.53 0.48 11.44
CA LEU A 44 4.09 0.49 11.67
C LEU A 44 3.73 0.76 13.13
N ASP A 45 4.60 0.36 14.06
CA ASP A 45 4.39 0.66 15.47
C ASP A 45 4.75 2.10 15.80
N ALA A 46 5.67 2.71 15.04
CA ALA A 46 6.20 4.03 15.37
C ALA A 46 5.31 5.18 14.92
N ARG A 47 4.59 5.02 13.81
CA ARG A 47 3.82 6.14 13.26
C ARG A 47 2.69 5.66 12.35
N PRO A 48 1.67 6.51 12.16
CA PRO A 48 0.58 6.17 11.24
C PRO A 48 1.00 6.37 9.80
N PHE A 49 0.38 5.58 8.91
CA PHE A 49 0.51 5.75 7.47
C PHE A 49 -0.88 5.91 6.88
N ASP A 50 -0.98 6.66 5.79
CA ASP A 50 -2.25 6.85 5.09
C ASP A 50 -2.55 5.69 4.17
N VAL A 51 -1.51 5.15 3.53
CA VAL A 51 -1.62 4.03 2.60
C VAL A 51 -0.49 3.05 2.88
N VAL A 52 -0.81 1.76 2.86
CA VAL A 52 0.21 0.71 2.96
C VAL A 52 0.03 -0.23 1.77
N LEU A 53 1.07 -0.37 0.97
CA LEU A 53 1.13 -1.36 -0.11
C LEU A 53 2.02 -2.47 0.40
N THR A 54 1.49 -3.68 0.56
CA THR A 54 2.27 -4.75 1.14
C THR A 54 2.10 -6.05 0.37
N ASP A 55 3.23 -6.73 0.14
CA ASP A 55 3.20 -8.11 -0.31
C ASP A 55 2.40 -8.93 0.69
N ILE A 56 1.66 -9.92 0.21
CA ILE A 56 0.93 -10.84 1.09
C ILE A 56 1.91 -11.61 1.98
N TYR A 57 3.10 -11.88 1.47
CA TYR A 57 4.18 -12.50 2.25
C TYR A 57 5.46 -11.69 2.08
N LEU A 58 5.84 -11.01 3.13
CA LEU A 58 7.18 -10.47 3.26
C LEU A 58 7.95 -11.46 4.14
N ARG A 59 9.23 -11.68 3.89
CA ARG A 59 9.98 -12.69 4.64
C ARG A 59 9.76 -12.53 6.14
N GLY A 60 9.31 -13.59 6.75
CA GLY A 60 9.11 -13.64 8.20
C GLY A 60 7.79 -13.05 8.67
N ALA A 61 6.90 -12.62 7.76
CA ALA A 61 5.64 -12.03 8.17
C ALA A 61 4.61 -12.08 7.06
N SER A 62 3.36 -11.99 7.46
CA SER A 62 2.22 -11.96 6.56
C SER A 62 1.76 -10.52 6.35
N GLY A 63 1.34 -10.20 5.13
CA GLY A 63 0.71 -8.92 4.84
C GLY A 63 -0.55 -8.70 5.66
N LEU A 64 -1.19 -9.78 6.12
CA LEU A 64 -2.34 -9.67 7.01
C LEU A 64 -1.95 -9.01 8.33
N GLU A 65 -0.79 -9.38 8.86
CA GLU A 65 -0.28 -8.77 10.08
C GLU A 65 -0.04 -7.28 9.88
N PHE A 66 0.58 -6.92 8.75
CA PHE A 66 0.87 -5.51 8.47
C PHE A 66 -0.40 -4.71 8.27
N SER A 67 -1.40 -5.31 7.63
CA SER A 67 -2.70 -4.67 7.45
C SER A 67 -3.33 -4.35 8.80
N PHE A 68 -3.31 -5.33 9.70
CA PHE A 68 -3.88 -5.16 11.03
C PHE A 68 -3.15 -4.06 11.80
N LYS A 69 -1.80 -4.11 11.80
CA LYS A 69 -1.00 -3.10 12.51
C LYS A 69 -1.22 -1.69 11.97
N ALA A 70 -1.29 -1.57 10.65
CA ALA A 70 -1.51 -0.27 10.03
C ALA A 70 -2.84 0.33 10.49
N ARG A 71 -3.89 -0.48 10.53
CA ARG A 71 -5.21 0.00 10.91
C ARG A 71 -5.36 0.19 12.41
N GLU A 72 -4.57 -0.50 13.22
CA GLU A 72 -4.53 -0.22 14.65
C GLU A 72 -3.97 1.17 14.91
N LYS A 73 -2.94 1.56 14.17
CA LYS A 73 -2.29 2.85 14.35
C LYS A 73 -3.11 3.98 13.71
N ASN A 74 -3.79 3.68 12.62
CA ASN A 74 -4.62 4.66 11.90
C ASN A 74 -5.81 3.90 11.32
N LYS A 75 -6.98 4.05 11.94
CA LYS A 75 -8.17 3.30 11.52
C LYS A 75 -8.59 3.61 10.09
N ASP A 76 -8.15 4.73 9.54
CA ASP A 76 -8.47 5.13 8.17
C ASP A 76 -7.39 4.74 7.17
N ALA A 77 -6.38 4.00 7.59
CA ALA A 77 -5.34 3.57 6.67
C ALA A 77 -5.92 2.69 5.57
N CYS A 78 -5.49 2.95 4.35
CA CYS A 78 -5.86 2.13 3.21
C CYS A 78 -4.76 1.13 2.95
N VAL A 79 -5.06 -0.15 3.07
CA VAL A 79 -4.08 -1.20 2.83
C VAL A 79 -4.42 -1.90 1.53
N VAL A 80 -3.45 -1.96 0.61
CA VAL A 80 -3.57 -2.68 -0.64
C VAL A 80 -2.58 -3.83 -0.64
N ILE A 81 -3.08 -5.04 -0.83
CA ILE A 81 -2.26 -6.25 -0.78
C ILE A 81 -1.74 -6.54 -2.19
N ILE A 82 -0.46 -6.90 -2.27
CA ILE A 82 0.16 -7.35 -3.53
C ILE A 82 0.39 -8.84 -3.38
N ALA A 83 -0.19 -9.65 -4.26
CA ALA A 83 -0.16 -11.10 -4.12
C ALA A 83 0.20 -11.78 -5.43
N GLY A 84 0.90 -12.91 -5.33
CA GLY A 84 1.07 -13.77 -6.48
C GLY A 84 -0.27 -14.41 -6.85
N LEU A 85 -0.36 -14.92 -8.07
CA LEU A 85 -1.62 -15.49 -8.56
C LEU A 85 -2.11 -16.63 -7.67
N ASP A 86 -1.19 -17.45 -7.19
CA ASP A 86 -1.54 -18.60 -6.35
C ASP A 86 -1.91 -18.19 -4.91
N ASN A 87 -1.76 -16.93 -4.56
CA ASN A 87 -2.15 -16.40 -3.26
C ASN A 87 -3.34 -15.45 -3.33
N ALA A 88 -4.02 -15.41 -4.48
CA ALA A 88 -5.14 -14.47 -4.66
C ALA A 88 -6.29 -14.73 -3.68
N ASP A 89 -6.54 -16.01 -3.34
CA ASP A 89 -7.60 -16.33 -2.38
C ASP A 89 -7.30 -15.75 -1.00
N LEU A 90 -6.05 -15.81 -0.58
CA LEU A 90 -5.63 -15.26 0.70
C LEU A 90 -5.73 -13.73 0.68
N ALA A 91 -5.39 -13.13 -0.45
CA ALA A 91 -5.52 -11.68 -0.60
C ALA A 91 -6.98 -11.25 -0.53
N ALA A 92 -7.87 -12.00 -1.16
CA ALA A 92 -9.31 -11.71 -1.09
C ALA A 92 -9.82 -11.81 0.34
N LYS A 93 -9.30 -12.76 1.12
CA LYS A 93 -9.64 -12.87 2.52
C LYS A 93 -9.18 -11.63 3.29
N ALA A 94 -7.99 -11.12 2.96
CA ALA A 94 -7.48 -9.91 3.60
C ALA A 94 -8.43 -8.74 3.38
N VAL A 95 -9.00 -8.63 2.19
CA VAL A 95 -9.97 -7.57 1.89
C VAL A 95 -11.22 -7.72 2.74
N LYS A 96 -11.71 -8.95 2.89
CA LYS A 96 -12.86 -9.21 3.76
C LYS A 96 -12.58 -8.80 5.20
N GLU A 97 -11.33 -8.86 5.62
CA GLU A 97 -10.94 -8.56 6.99
C GLU A 97 -10.46 -7.12 7.16
N GLY A 98 -10.65 -6.28 6.17
CA GLY A 98 -10.43 -4.85 6.33
C GLY A 98 -9.45 -4.19 5.40
N ALA A 99 -8.69 -4.93 4.60
CA ALA A 99 -7.85 -4.31 3.60
C ALA A 99 -8.73 -3.63 2.56
N PHE A 100 -8.20 -2.60 1.91
CA PHE A 100 -8.99 -1.84 0.94
C PHE A 100 -9.20 -2.63 -0.36
N ASP A 101 -8.13 -3.24 -0.87
CA ASP A 101 -8.20 -4.00 -2.12
C ASP A 101 -6.92 -4.81 -2.26
N PHE A 102 -6.79 -5.54 -3.36
CA PHE A 102 -5.55 -6.25 -3.66
C PHE A 102 -5.28 -6.21 -5.17
N VAL A 103 -4.01 -6.42 -5.52
CA VAL A 103 -3.59 -6.57 -6.91
C VAL A 103 -2.75 -7.82 -7.03
N VAL A 104 -2.75 -8.42 -8.21
CA VAL A 104 -1.94 -9.59 -8.49
C VAL A 104 -0.64 -9.12 -9.14
N LYS A 105 0.47 -9.75 -8.77
CA LYS A 105 1.78 -9.41 -9.35
C LYS A 105 1.71 -9.53 -10.87
N PRO A 106 2.61 -8.87 -11.59
CA PRO A 106 2.51 -8.80 -13.05
C PRO A 106 2.07 -10.10 -13.67
N PRO A 107 1.13 -10.04 -14.65
CA PRO A 107 0.65 -8.82 -15.32
C PRO A 107 -0.47 -8.06 -14.62
N GLY A 108 -0.96 -8.53 -13.49
CA GLY A 108 -2.12 -7.93 -12.82
C GLY A 108 -1.87 -6.61 -12.12
N LEU A 109 -0.62 -6.17 -12.05
CA LEU A 109 -0.24 -4.98 -11.28
C LEU A 109 -0.72 -3.67 -11.92
N GLU A 110 -1.15 -3.71 -13.17
CA GLU A 110 -1.66 -2.50 -13.83
C GLU A 110 -2.84 -1.86 -13.12
N ARG A 111 -3.61 -2.67 -12.39
CA ARG A 111 -4.75 -2.13 -11.64
C ARG A 111 -4.35 -1.19 -10.52
N LEU A 112 -3.10 -1.25 -10.09
CA LEU A 112 -2.66 -0.48 -8.94
C LEU A 112 -2.88 1.02 -9.13
N GLY A 113 -2.61 1.53 -10.33
CA GLY A 113 -2.82 2.95 -10.61
C GLY A 113 -4.26 3.37 -10.40
N SER A 114 -5.20 2.58 -10.89
CA SER A 114 -6.63 2.87 -10.72
C SER A 114 -7.03 2.80 -9.25
N ILE A 115 -6.49 1.83 -8.52
CA ILE A 115 -6.79 1.70 -7.10
C ILE A 115 -6.26 2.89 -6.32
N LEU A 116 -5.06 3.36 -6.63
CA LEU A 116 -4.49 4.52 -5.94
C LEU A 116 -5.27 5.79 -6.23
N LYS A 117 -5.80 5.94 -7.44
CA LYS A 117 -6.69 7.06 -7.74
C LYS A 117 -7.95 6.98 -6.90
N LEU A 118 -8.54 5.80 -6.80
CA LEU A 118 -9.74 5.61 -6.01
C LEU A 118 -9.48 5.88 -4.54
N VAL A 119 -8.38 5.38 -4.00
CA VAL A 119 -7.99 5.62 -2.61
C VAL A 119 -7.85 7.11 -2.36
N THR A 120 -7.20 7.82 -3.28
CA THR A 120 -6.99 9.25 -3.14
C THR A 120 -8.31 10.00 -3.02
N VAL A 121 -9.29 9.62 -3.82
CA VAL A 121 -10.60 10.29 -3.81
C VAL A 121 -11.43 9.88 -2.60
N VAL A 122 -11.56 8.57 -2.38
CA VAL A 122 -12.48 8.03 -1.37
C VAL A 122 -12.02 8.38 0.04
N LYS A 123 -10.72 8.40 0.27
CA LYS A 123 -10.17 8.67 1.60
C LYS A 123 -9.80 10.13 1.82
N GLY A 124 -10.09 10.99 0.84
CA GLY A 124 -9.77 12.41 0.99
C GLY A 124 -8.29 12.69 1.00
N LEU A 125 -7.50 11.89 0.30
CA LEU A 125 -6.04 12.03 0.25
C LEU A 125 -5.58 12.81 -0.97
N ALA A 126 -6.47 13.54 -1.62
CA ALA A 126 -6.13 14.32 -2.81
C ALA A 126 -5.09 15.38 -2.47
N PRO A 127 -4.31 15.83 -3.46
CA PRO A 127 -3.36 16.92 -3.24
C PRO A 127 -4.06 18.16 -2.72
N GLU A 128 -3.26 19.04 -2.10
CA GLU A 128 -3.78 20.30 -1.61
C GLU A 128 -4.53 21.06 -2.68
N GLU A 129 -5.49 21.84 -2.24
CA GLU A 129 -6.41 22.54 -3.10
C GLU A 129 -5.74 23.30 -4.22
N GLY A 130 -4.73 24.07 -3.89
CA GLY A 130 -4.06 24.87 -4.91
C GLY A 130 -3.44 24.04 -6.01
N ALA A 131 -3.06 22.82 -5.69
CA ALA A 131 -2.36 21.96 -6.64
C ALA A 131 -3.30 21.39 -7.70
N GLN A 132 -4.58 21.35 -7.43
CA GLN A 132 -5.50 20.67 -8.34
C GLN A 132 -6.48 21.61 -9.01
N GLN A 133 -6.31 22.86 -8.84
CA GLN A 133 -7.21 23.80 -9.47
C GLN A 133 -7.08 23.71 -10.97
N PRO A 134 -8.16 23.49 -11.66
CA PRO A 134 -8.13 23.47 -13.11
C PRO A 134 -7.85 24.82 -13.67
#